data_8191ef5b62de0858b0af9892f088cf3b
#
_entry.id   8191ef5b62de0858b0af9892f088cf3b
#
_cell.length_a   1.000
_cell.length_b   1.000
_cell.length_c   1.000
_cell.angle_alpha   90.00
_cell.angle_beta   90.00
_cell.angle_gamma   90.00
#
_symmetry.space_group_name_H-M   'P 1'
#
loop_
_entity.id
_entity.type
_entity.pdbx_description
1 polymer ?
#
loop_
_entity_poly.entity_id
_entity_poly.type
_entity_poly.pdbx_seq_one_letter_code
_entity_poly.pdbx_strand_id
1 'polypeptide(L)'
;MPDIATMNHAHSTHFTDFPDPSIKHVLRGWGTSPDKPARHDVTVGDVRVRNVPTNIRSWMDGGTERHGNSIFIFEIANMCIAHLGHLHHTLNQQQLNEIGRIDAVMVPVDGGVTLDMNGMIEVLESLKSPLMIPMHYFSTYSLRRFLDKAQEKFQVEVNDTGSTVISKTTLPDKPKVLVLPGRSF
;
A
#
# COMPACT_ATOMS: atom_id res chain seq x y z
N MET A 1 -5.42 22.65 0.25
CA MET A 1 -6.16 21.52 -0.37
C MET A 1 -5.17 20.66 -1.13
N PRO A 2 -5.29 19.31 -1.12
CA PRO A 2 -4.45 18.46 -1.95
C PRO A 2 -4.85 18.59 -3.42
N ASP A 3 -3.89 18.47 -4.33
CA ASP A 3 -4.14 18.43 -5.77
C ASP A 3 -4.60 17.04 -6.24
N ILE A 4 -4.16 15.98 -5.53
CA ILE A 4 -4.44 14.58 -5.86
C ILE A 4 -5.01 13.88 -4.63
N ALA A 5 -6.10 13.12 -4.82
CA ALA A 5 -6.60 12.15 -3.85
C ALA A 5 -6.63 10.75 -4.47
N THR A 6 -6.10 9.76 -3.77
CA THR A 6 -6.15 8.35 -4.18
C THR A 6 -7.08 7.58 -3.26
N MET A 7 -7.85 6.65 -3.82
CA MET A 7 -8.74 5.75 -3.10
C MET A 7 -8.49 4.34 -3.63
N ASN A 8 -7.96 3.44 -2.79
CA ASN A 8 -7.48 2.14 -3.26
C ASN A 8 -8.60 1.18 -3.65
N HIS A 9 -9.73 1.18 -2.92
CA HIS A 9 -10.88 0.32 -3.19
C HIS A 9 -12.20 0.93 -2.72
N ALA A 10 -13.33 0.39 -3.20
CA ALA A 10 -14.69 0.90 -2.97
C ALA A 10 -15.31 0.42 -1.64
N HIS A 11 -14.59 0.51 -0.51
CA HIS A 11 -15.16 0.24 0.80
C HIS A 11 -15.48 1.54 1.54
N SER A 12 -16.62 1.63 2.21
CA SER A 12 -17.16 2.86 2.81
C SER A 12 -16.21 3.59 3.78
N THR A 13 -15.23 2.89 4.35
CA THR A 13 -14.21 3.48 5.23
C THR A 13 -12.96 3.95 4.49
N HIS A 14 -12.85 3.68 3.17
CA HIS A 14 -11.64 3.93 2.38
C HIS A 14 -11.88 4.78 1.14
N PHE A 15 -13.12 5.26 0.93
CA PHE A 15 -13.45 6.15 -0.17
C PHE A 15 -14.60 7.09 0.20
N THR A 16 -14.80 8.08 -0.62
CA THR A 16 -15.98 8.94 -0.60
C THR A 16 -16.51 9.14 -2.02
N ASP A 17 -17.84 9.16 -2.17
CA ASP A 17 -18.49 9.56 -3.42
C ASP A 17 -18.46 11.08 -3.62
N PHE A 18 -18.22 11.81 -2.53
CA PHE A 18 -18.25 13.26 -2.46
C PHE A 18 -16.88 13.83 -2.06
N PRO A 19 -15.82 13.64 -2.88
CA PRO A 19 -14.54 14.31 -2.62
C PRO A 19 -14.72 15.81 -2.72
N ASP A 20 -13.88 16.57 -2.03
CA ASP A 20 -13.89 18.02 -2.13
C ASP A 20 -13.74 18.45 -3.61
N PRO A 21 -14.65 19.27 -4.15
CA PRO A 21 -14.66 19.64 -5.57
C PRO A 21 -13.44 20.45 -6.01
N SER A 22 -12.65 20.98 -5.08
CA SER A 22 -11.38 21.66 -5.39
C SER A 22 -10.23 20.70 -5.68
N ILE A 23 -10.36 19.40 -5.38
CA ILE A 23 -9.36 18.37 -5.71
C ILE A 23 -9.40 18.08 -7.20
N LYS A 24 -8.35 18.45 -7.92
CA LYS A 24 -8.30 18.34 -9.38
C LYS A 24 -8.26 16.90 -9.90
N HIS A 25 -7.59 16.01 -9.15
CA HIS A 25 -7.36 14.62 -9.56
C HIS A 25 -7.83 13.67 -8.47
N VAL A 26 -8.98 13.04 -8.66
CA VAL A 26 -9.51 12.00 -7.78
C VAL A 26 -9.33 10.66 -8.47
N LEU A 27 -8.38 9.85 -7.97
CA LEU A 27 -7.95 8.60 -8.58
C LEU A 27 -8.56 7.42 -7.83
N ARG A 28 -9.64 6.87 -8.39
CA ARG A 28 -10.30 5.67 -7.85
C ARG A 28 -9.60 4.42 -8.35
N GLY A 29 -9.13 3.56 -7.46
CA GLY A 29 -8.29 2.40 -7.72
C GLY A 29 -9.04 1.14 -8.14
N TRP A 30 -10.36 1.17 -8.24
CA TRP A 30 -11.19 0.06 -8.71
C TRP A 30 -11.75 0.29 -10.09
N GLY A 31 -11.98 -0.81 -10.80
CA GLY A 31 -12.53 -0.76 -12.15
C GLY A 31 -14.02 -0.44 -12.19
N THR A 32 -14.51 -0.02 -13.35
CA THR A 32 -15.94 0.20 -13.59
C THR A 32 -16.68 -1.10 -13.85
N SER A 33 -15.97 -2.17 -14.13
CA SER A 33 -16.46 -3.55 -14.26
C SER A 33 -15.30 -4.54 -14.06
N PRO A 34 -15.56 -5.84 -13.85
CA PRO A 34 -14.54 -6.86 -13.67
C PRO A 34 -13.51 -6.94 -14.82
N ASP A 35 -13.89 -6.51 -16.02
CA ASP A 35 -13.04 -6.55 -17.22
C ASP A 35 -12.37 -5.21 -17.55
N LYS A 36 -12.66 -4.16 -16.76
CA LYS A 36 -12.14 -2.80 -16.98
C LYS A 36 -11.43 -2.28 -15.73
N PRO A 37 -10.16 -2.67 -15.52
CA PRO A 37 -9.38 -2.17 -14.40
C PRO A 37 -9.20 -0.66 -14.46
N ALA A 38 -9.11 -0.01 -13.31
CA ALA A 38 -8.69 1.39 -13.25
C ALA A 38 -7.24 1.51 -13.73
N ARG A 39 -6.95 2.54 -14.53
CA ARG A 39 -5.60 2.86 -14.98
C ARG A 39 -5.39 4.38 -14.84
N HIS A 40 -4.42 4.73 -14.02
CA HIS A 40 -4.06 6.12 -13.73
C HIS A 40 -2.56 6.32 -13.94
N ASP A 41 -2.22 7.43 -14.56
CA ASP A 41 -0.85 7.94 -14.68
C ASP A 41 -0.95 9.46 -14.79
N VAL A 42 -0.80 10.13 -13.66
CA VAL A 42 -1.03 11.57 -13.51
C VAL A 42 0.21 12.23 -12.93
N THR A 43 0.64 13.33 -13.55
CA THR A 43 1.73 14.14 -13.05
C THR A 43 1.24 15.54 -12.69
N VAL A 44 1.54 15.98 -11.48
CA VAL A 44 1.25 17.33 -10.99
C VAL A 44 2.52 17.90 -10.37
N GLY A 45 3.09 18.92 -10.98
CA GLY A 45 4.39 19.45 -10.58
C GLY A 45 5.48 18.38 -10.73
N ASP A 46 6.17 18.08 -9.65
CA ASP A 46 7.23 17.08 -9.55
C ASP A 46 6.75 15.73 -8.98
N VAL A 47 5.45 15.56 -8.82
CA VAL A 47 4.81 14.33 -8.31
C VAL A 47 4.09 13.60 -9.43
N ARG A 48 4.49 12.36 -9.69
CA ARG A 48 3.76 11.43 -10.56
C ARG A 48 3.07 10.37 -9.71
N VAL A 49 1.79 10.12 -9.98
CA VAL A 49 1.01 9.07 -9.34
C VAL A 49 0.48 8.12 -10.41
N ARG A 50 0.80 6.85 -10.29
CA ARG A 50 0.30 5.78 -11.16
C ARG A 50 -0.23 4.61 -10.33
N ASN A 51 -0.98 3.70 -10.93
CA ASN A 51 -1.50 2.54 -10.24
C ASN A 51 -1.23 1.23 -10.99
N VAL A 52 -1.20 0.15 -10.22
CA VAL A 52 -1.25 -1.23 -10.72
C VAL A 52 -2.50 -1.89 -10.16
N PRO A 53 -3.47 -2.32 -11.01
CA PRO A 53 -4.68 -2.98 -10.56
C PRO A 53 -4.38 -4.33 -9.92
N THR A 54 -5.05 -4.60 -8.81
CA THR A 54 -5.01 -5.86 -8.09
C THR A 54 -6.42 -6.29 -7.69
N ASN A 55 -6.56 -7.48 -7.16
CA ASN A 55 -7.84 -7.98 -6.71
C ASN A 55 -8.03 -7.69 -5.21
N ILE A 56 -9.28 -7.71 -4.78
CA ILE A 56 -9.67 -7.61 -3.38
C ILE A 56 -10.46 -8.85 -2.97
N ARG A 57 -10.52 -9.15 -1.68
CA ARG A 57 -11.42 -10.16 -1.14
C ARG A 57 -12.86 -9.69 -1.33
N SER A 58 -13.71 -10.54 -1.89
CA SER A 58 -15.14 -10.29 -1.96
C SER A 58 -15.74 -10.31 -0.56
N TRP A 59 -16.43 -9.24 -0.22
CA TRP A 59 -17.14 -9.12 1.04
C TRP A 59 -18.34 -10.08 1.13
N MET A 60 -18.94 -10.43 0.00
CA MET A 60 -20.19 -11.22 -0.03
C MET A 60 -19.97 -12.71 0.21
N ASP A 61 -18.90 -13.28 -0.33
CA ASP A 61 -18.68 -14.74 -0.34
C ASP A 61 -17.26 -15.13 0.08
N GLY A 62 -16.41 -14.16 0.43
CA GLY A 62 -15.00 -14.37 0.76
C GLY A 62 -14.12 -14.75 -0.43
N GLY A 63 -14.68 -14.80 -1.66
CA GLY A 63 -13.97 -15.06 -2.89
C GLY A 63 -13.09 -13.90 -3.33
N THR A 64 -12.83 -13.83 -4.63
CA THR A 64 -11.98 -12.79 -5.23
C THR A 64 -12.79 -11.86 -6.12
N GLU A 65 -12.80 -10.58 -5.79
CA GLU A 65 -13.30 -9.53 -6.66
C GLU A 65 -12.15 -9.00 -7.53
N ARG A 66 -12.28 -9.16 -8.85
CA ARG A 66 -11.25 -8.74 -9.80
C ARG A 66 -11.19 -7.24 -9.91
N HIS A 67 -9.97 -6.71 -9.90
CA HIS A 67 -9.69 -5.27 -10.05
C HIS A 67 -10.40 -4.37 -9.04
N GLY A 68 -10.76 -4.91 -7.88
CA GLY A 68 -11.40 -4.15 -6.79
C GLY A 68 -10.41 -3.32 -5.95
N ASN A 69 -9.11 -3.47 -6.17
CA ASN A 69 -8.06 -2.73 -5.50
C ASN A 69 -7.00 -2.23 -6.49
N SER A 70 -6.27 -1.20 -6.12
CA SER A 70 -5.04 -0.78 -6.80
C SER A 70 -3.91 -0.56 -5.82
N ILE A 71 -2.72 -0.93 -6.24
CA ILE A 71 -1.48 -0.42 -5.65
C ILE A 71 -1.21 0.92 -6.29
N PHE A 72 -1.19 2.01 -5.49
CA PHE A 72 -0.76 3.31 -5.97
C PHE A 72 0.73 3.49 -5.72
N ILE A 73 1.41 4.05 -6.72
CA ILE A 73 2.84 4.35 -6.70
C ILE A 73 3.01 5.84 -6.87
N PHE A 74 3.66 6.46 -5.89
CA PHE A 74 3.97 7.88 -5.85
C PHE A 74 5.46 8.05 -6.16
N GLU A 75 5.75 8.75 -7.25
CA GLU A 75 7.11 9.08 -7.66
C GLU A 75 7.36 10.56 -7.36
N ILE A 76 8.19 10.84 -6.38
CA ILE A 76 8.50 12.19 -5.89
C ILE A 76 9.94 12.24 -5.37
N ALA A 77 10.66 13.32 -5.64
CA ALA A 77 12.04 13.54 -5.17
C ALA A 77 12.97 12.33 -5.43
N ASN A 78 12.85 11.72 -6.62
CA ASN A 78 13.56 10.50 -7.02
C ASN A 78 13.23 9.25 -6.18
N MET A 79 12.20 9.29 -5.33
CA MET A 79 11.69 8.17 -4.55
C MET A 79 10.48 7.56 -5.23
N CYS A 80 10.33 6.24 -5.13
CA CYS A 80 9.12 5.51 -5.52
C CYS A 80 8.50 4.90 -4.26
N ILE A 81 7.30 5.37 -3.89
CA ILE A 81 6.59 4.94 -2.69
C ILE A 81 5.33 4.21 -3.12
N ALA A 82 5.18 2.95 -2.70
CA ALA A 82 3.98 2.16 -2.98
C ALA A 82 3.03 2.13 -1.78
N HIS A 83 1.73 2.23 -2.06
CA HIS A 83 0.65 1.98 -1.11
C HIS A 83 -0.14 0.76 -1.60
N LEU A 84 -0.05 -0.37 -0.87
CA LEU A 84 -0.63 -1.64 -1.33
C LEU A 84 -2.16 -1.69 -1.22
N GLY A 85 -2.77 -0.72 -0.54
CA GLY A 85 -4.23 -0.69 -0.34
C GLY A 85 -4.71 -1.91 0.42
N HIS A 86 -5.74 -2.55 -0.09
CA HIS A 86 -6.34 -3.77 0.43
C HIS A 86 -5.90 -5.02 -0.36
N LEU A 87 -4.62 -5.13 -0.66
CA LEU A 87 -4.06 -6.27 -1.41
C LEU A 87 -4.46 -7.59 -0.75
N HIS A 88 -5.02 -8.52 -1.56
CA HIS A 88 -5.58 -9.79 -1.08
C HIS A 88 -4.86 -11.02 -1.62
N HIS A 89 -3.89 -10.87 -2.52
CA HIS A 89 -3.17 -11.98 -3.15
C HIS A 89 -1.70 -11.64 -3.31
N THR A 90 -0.86 -12.67 -3.51
CA THR A 90 0.54 -12.47 -3.89
C THR A 90 0.64 -11.87 -5.29
N LEU A 91 1.74 -11.19 -5.58
CA LEU A 91 1.94 -10.50 -6.85
C LEU A 91 2.51 -11.46 -7.90
N ASN A 92 1.93 -11.45 -9.08
CA ASN A 92 2.50 -12.16 -10.22
C ASN A 92 3.60 -11.34 -10.90
N GLN A 93 4.36 -11.98 -11.81
CA GLN A 93 5.50 -11.35 -12.48
C GLN A 93 5.11 -10.12 -13.29
N GLN A 94 3.94 -10.11 -13.91
CA GLN A 94 3.45 -8.95 -14.66
C GLN A 94 3.21 -7.76 -13.73
N GLN A 95 2.55 -7.98 -12.59
CA GLN A 95 2.31 -6.94 -11.59
C GLN A 95 3.62 -6.41 -11.00
N LEU A 96 4.57 -7.28 -10.69
CA LEU A 96 5.91 -6.88 -10.22
C LEU A 96 6.64 -6.03 -11.26
N ASN A 97 6.56 -6.38 -12.54
CA ASN A 97 7.15 -5.59 -13.63
C ASN A 97 6.46 -4.23 -13.78
N GLU A 98 5.13 -4.18 -13.66
CA GLU A 98 4.37 -2.91 -13.71
C GLU A 98 4.66 -2.02 -12.49
N ILE A 99 4.83 -2.61 -11.30
CA ILE A 99 5.20 -1.88 -10.07
C ILE A 99 6.61 -1.29 -10.23
N GLY A 100 7.56 -2.12 -10.66
CA GLY A 100 8.95 -1.72 -10.81
C GLY A 100 9.67 -1.51 -9.48
N ARG A 101 10.69 -0.64 -9.47
CA ARG A 101 11.48 -0.34 -8.27
C ARG A 101 10.66 0.43 -7.24
N ILE A 102 10.68 -0.03 -5.99
CA ILE A 102 10.04 0.63 -4.85
C ILE A 102 11.08 0.92 -3.78
N ASP A 103 11.12 2.16 -3.29
CA ASP A 103 12.02 2.62 -2.23
C ASP A 103 11.38 2.52 -0.84
N ALA A 104 10.05 2.73 -0.76
CA ALA A 104 9.28 2.53 0.47
C ALA A 104 7.91 1.95 0.14
N VAL A 105 7.40 1.05 0.99
CA VAL A 105 6.09 0.45 0.81
C VAL A 105 5.24 0.55 2.07
N MET A 106 4.01 1.05 1.93
CA MET A 106 2.97 1.00 2.96
C MET A 106 2.19 -0.29 2.79
N VAL A 107 2.24 -1.16 3.80
CA VAL A 107 1.80 -2.55 3.73
C VAL A 107 0.71 -2.86 4.75
N PRO A 108 -0.47 -3.38 4.34
CA PRO A 108 -1.51 -3.81 5.26
C PRO A 108 -1.09 -5.10 5.98
N VAL A 109 -1.23 -5.14 7.31
CA VAL A 109 -0.70 -6.23 8.14
C VAL A 109 -1.74 -6.82 9.11
N ASP A 110 -3.03 -6.67 8.82
CA ASP A 110 -4.10 -7.26 9.63
C ASP A 110 -4.12 -8.81 9.55
N GLY A 111 -3.70 -9.38 8.41
CA GLY A 111 -3.60 -10.81 8.18
C GLY A 111 -4.93 -11.57 8.11
N GLY A 112 -6.04 -10.85 7.92
CA GLY A 112 -7.39 -11.43 7.89
C GLY A 112 -8.29 -10.84 6.83
N VAL A 113 -8.48 -9.55 6.84
CA VAL A 113 -9.31 -8.84 5.84
C VAL A 113 -8.54 -8.65 4.54
N THR A 114 -7.24 -8.35 4.64
CA THR A 114 -6.31 -8.31 3.51
C THR A 114 -5.63 -9.68 3.32
N LEU A 115 -4.50 -9.73 2.62
CA LEU A 115 -3.72 -10.96 2.46
C LEU A 115 -3.24 -11.47 3.83
N ASP A 116 -3.19 -12.79 4.00
CA ASP A 116 -2.63 -13.39 5.20
C ASP A 116 -1.16 -13.02 5.41
N MET A 117 -0.68 -13.17 6.64
CA MET A 117 0.65 -12.67 7.02
C MET A 117 1.79 -13.36 6.27
N ASN A 118 1.68 -14.66 5.94
CA ASN A 118 2.74 -15.36 5.21
C ASN A 118 2.81 -14.87 3.76
N GLY A 119 1.65 -14.76 3.10
CA GLY A 119 1.57 -14.20 1.76
C GLY A 119 2.04 -12.74 1.72
N MET A 120 1.79 -11.95 2.77
CA MET A 120 2.28 -10.58 2.81
C MET A 120 3.81 -10.51 2.96
N ILE A 121 4.43 -11.39 3.75
CA ILE A 121 5.90 -11.50 3.79
C ILE A 121 6.45 -11.85 2.41
N GLU A 122 5.84 -12.80 1.70
CA GLU A 122 6.23 -13.16 0.32
C GLU A 122 6.13 -11.95 -0.64
N VAL A 123 5.08 -11.15 -0.53
CA VAL A 123 4.94 -9.91 -1.31
C VAL A 123 6.09 -8.95 -1.01
N LEU A 124 6.43 -8.74 0.25
CA LEU A 124 7.52 -7.85 0.65
C LEU A 124 8.90 -8.34 0.15
N GLU A 125 9.16 -9.65 0.22
CA GLU A 125 10.36 -10.25 -0.35
C GLU A 125 10.43 -10.05 -1.88
N SER A 126 9.28 -10.17 -2.57
CA SER A 126 9.19 -9.99 -4.03
C SER A 126 9.40 -8.54 -4.47
N LEU A 127 8.89 -7.58 -3.71
CA LEU A 127 9.03 -6.15 -3.98
C LEU A 127 10.46 -5.63 -3.74
N LYS A 128 11.21 -6.27 -2.85
CA LYS A 128 12.60 -5.89 -2.51
C LYS A 128 12.73 -4.43 -2.08
N SER A 129 11.68 -3.88 -1.47
CA SER A 129 11.72 -2.51 -0.95
C SER A 129 12.66 -2.42 0.25
N PRO A 130 13.58 -1.45 0.33
CA PRO A 130 14.45 -1.28 1.49
C PRO A 130 13.67 -0.83 2.73
N LEU A 131 12.53 -0.13 2.58
CA LEU A 131 11.75 0.37 3.71
C LEU A 131 10.29 -0.10 3.61
N MET A 132 9.77 -0.69 4.69
CA MET A 132 8.39 -1.19 4.79
C MET A 132 7.71 -0.55 5.98
N ILE A 133 6.55 0.08 5.77
CA ILE A 133 5.78 0.77 6.80
C ILE A 133 4.46 0.03 7.00
N PRO A 134 4.27 -0.68 8.13
CA PRO A 134 3.02 -1.37 8.42
C PRO A 134 1.86 -0.40 8.61
N MET A 135 0.72 -0.77 8.03
CA MET A 135 -0.56 -0.08 8.21
C MET A 135 -1.68 -1.10 8.37
N HIS A 136 -2.89 -0.64 8.55
CA HIS A 136 -4.10 -1.47 8.56
C HIS A 136 -4.01 -2.61 9.58
N TYR A 137 -3.59 -2.29 10.80
CA TYR A 137 -3.65 -3.19 11.96
C TYR A 137 -4.61 -2.61 12.99
N PHE A 138 -5.51 -3.46 13.49
CA PHE A 138 -6.61 -3.03 14.37
C PHE A 138 -6.27 -3.16 15.85
N SER A 139 -5.11 -3.75 16.17
CA SER A 139 -4.63 -3.93 17.54
C SER A 139 -3.12 -4.12 17.58
N THR A 140 -2.55 -3.87 18.74
CA THR A 140 -1.13 -4.20 19.02
C THR A 140 -0.86 -5.69 18.88
N TYR A 141 -1.85 -6.55 19.10
CA TYR A 141 -1.72 -7.99 18.94
C TYR A 141 -1.54 -8.38 17.46
N SER A 142 -2.35 -7.84 16.53
CA SER A 142 -2.19 -8.13 15.09
C SER A 142 -0.86 -7.59 14.56
N LEU A 143 -0.46 -6.39 14.98
CA LEU A 143 0.86 -5.84 14.64
C LEU A 143 1.99 -6.75 15.13
N ARG A 144 1.97 -7.16 16.42
CA ARG A 144 3.00 -8.03 17.00
C ARG A 144 3.13 -9.34 16.21
N ARG A 145 2.02 -10.00 15.89
CA ARG A 145 2.03 -11.22 15.08
C ARG A 145 2.71 -11.04 13.71
N PHE A 146 2.51 -9.89 13.08
CA PHE A 146 3.22 -9.57 11.84
C PHE A 146 4.71 -9.34 12.09
N LEU A 147 5.08 -8.58 13.12
CA LEU A 147 6.48 -8.28 13.43
C LEU A 147 7.26 -9.54 13.81
N ASP A 148 6.64 -10.48 14.56
CA ASP A 148 7.24 -11.77 14.91
C ASP A 148 7.64 -12.59 13.67
N LYS A 149 6.85 -12.51 12.59
CA LYS A 149 7.19 -13.12 11.29
C LYS A 149 8.21 -12.30 10.50
N ALA A 150 8.02 -10.99 10.48
CA ALA A 150 8.85 -10.10 9.69
C ALA A 150 10.32 -10.10 10.16
N GLN A 151 10.58 -10.22 11.47
CA GLN A 151 11.95 -10.25 12.02
C GLN A 151 12.78 -11.45 11.57
N GLU A 152 12.16 -12.51 11.03
CA GLU A 152 12.87 -13.65 10.45
C GLU A 152 13.59 -13.28 9.13
N LYS A 153 13.13 -12.24 8.46
CA LYS A 153 13.57 -11.82 7.12
C LYS A 153 14.11 -10.39 7.07
N PHE A 154 13.60 -9.51 7.91
CA PHE A 154 13.82 -8.07 7.85
C PHE A 154 14.27 -7.54 9.22
N GLN A 155 14.98 -6.42 9.20
CA GLN A 155 15.16 -5.63 10.43
C GLN A 155 13.82 -5.05 10.86
N VAL A 156 13.56 -4.99 12.17
CA VAL A 156 12.35 -4.40 12.73
C VAL A 156 12.73 -3.26 13.67
N GLU A 157 12.13 -2.12 13.45
CA GLU A 157 12.31 -0.92 14.28
C GLU A 157 10.96 -0.29 14.59
N VAL A 158 10.76 0.11 15.82
CA VAL A 158 9.62 0.93 16.24
C VAL A 158 10.11 2.35 16.44
N ASN A 159 9.55 3.28 15.69
CA ASN A 159 9.90 4.69 15.80
C ASN A 159 9.29 5.31 17.07
N ASP A 160 9.94 6.31 17.64
CA ASP A 160 9.43 7.01 18.83
C ASP A 160 8.25 7.94 18.50
N THR A 161 8.12 8.33 17.22
CA THR A 161 7.07 9.25 16.75
C THR A 161 6.27 8.67 15.59
N GLY A 162 5.04 9.15 15.42
CA GLY A 162 4.15 8.75 14.32
C GLY A 162 4.54 9.31 12.95
N SER A 163 5.73 9.88 12.80
CA SER A 163 6.23 10.44 11.55
C SER A 163 7.72 10.19 11.36
N THR A 164 8.12 10.09 10.10
CA THR A 164 9.53 9.98 9.71
C THR A 164 9.75 10.72 8.40
N VAL A 165 10.99 11.17 8.16
CA VAL A 165 11.42 11.74 6.90
C VAL A 165 12.22 10.69 6.15
N ILE A 166 11.82 10.38 4.92
CA ILE A 166 12.51 9.44 4.05
C ILE A 166 13.09 10.15 2.83
N SER A 167 14.28 9.75 2.45
CA SER A 167 14.99 10.23 1.28
C SER A 167 15.93 9.15 0.76
N LYS A 168 16.51 9.32 -0.41
CA LYS A 168 17.52 8.37 -0.93
C LYS A 168 18.70 8.14 0.03
N THR A 169 19.07 9.15 0.79
CA THR A 169 20.21 9.09 1.72
C THR A 169 19.84 8.53 3.10
N THR A 170 18.54 8.41 3.41
CA THR A 170 18.06 7.87 4.69
C THR A 170 17.45 6.47 4.55
N LEU A 171 17.41 5.92 3.33
CA LEU A 171 16.98 4.54 3.12
C LEU A 171 17.93 3.58 3.84
N PRO A 172 17.41 2.54 4.49
CA PRO A 172 18.25 1.56 5.17
C PRO A 172 19.04 0.70 4.18
N ASP A 173 20.28 0.34 4.55
CA ASP A 173 21.14 -0.55 3.75
C ASP A 173 20.61 -2.00 3.73
N LYS A 174 19.87 -2.40 4.76
CA LYS A 174 19.21 -3.72 4.85
C LYS A 174 17.70 -3.51 4.93
N PRO A 175 16.91 -4.36 4.28
CA PRO A 175 15.45 -4.26 4.31
C PRO A 175 14.92 -4.17 5.74
N LYS A 176 14.13 -3.13 6.01
CA LYS A 176 13.65 -2.77 7.35
C LYS A 176 12.15 -2.54 7.37
N VAL A 177 11.49 -3.13 8.36
CA VAL A 177 10.14 -2.78 8.76
C VAL A 177 10.23 -1.67 9.82
N LEU A 178 9.71 -0.49 9.51
CA LEU A 178 9.65 0.66 10.41
C LEU A 178 8.20 0.89 10.85
N VAL A 179 7.93 0.64 12.11
CA VAL A 179 6.63 0.91 12.72
C VAL A 179 6.54 2.37 13.11
N LEU A 180 5.59 3.09 12.55
CA LEU A 180 5.22 4.43 13.00
C LEU A 180 4.04 4.29 13.96
N PRO A 181 4.20 4.62 15.26
CA PRO A 181 3.11 4.50 16.21
C PRO A 181 1.96 5.42 15.80
N GLY A 182 0.75 4.86 15.71
CA GLY A 182 -0.47 5.61 15.50
C GLY A 182 -0.79 6.50 16.70
N ARG A 183 -1.67 7.50 16.52
CA ARG A 183 -2.23 8.20 17.65
C ARG A 183 -3.08 7.22 18.45
N SER A 184 -2.79 7.08 19.74
CA SER A 184 -3.70 6.43 20.69
C SER A 184 -4.99 7.26 20.71
N PHE A 185 -6.10 6.67 20.31
CA PHE A 185 -7.42 7.26 20.50
C PHE A 185 -7.94 6.89 21.89
#